data_4efeb5e38c3e4f7272c3330323087957
#
_entry.id   4efeb5e38c3e4f7272c3330323087957
#
_cell.length_a   1.000
_cell.length_b   1.000
_cell.length_c   1.000
_cell.angle_alpha   90.00
_cell.angle_beta   90.00
_cell.angle_gamma   90.00
#
_symmetry.space_group_name_H-M   'P 1'
#
loop_
_entity.id
_entity.type
_entity.pdbx_description
1 polymer ?
#
loop_
_entity_poly.entity_id
_entity_poly.type
_entity_poly.pdbx_seq_one_letter_code
_entity_poly.pdbx_strand_id
1 'polypeptide(L)'
;MTETVVEHLLKTPAGGVKRYDHAALCDLLKVEDYSRVIFEQGAGRQAIVRIYPSNPLMNMRPVRLDDLVMDARGRVVLGSYFDGSPLRFRLFDPKTGNAQRGAVFGTTGAGKSRLAQAILVACKRSGIVVHLADLKEGQSVPEAVGQVATRVTTQYETILMLRGLFDEAKRRMRSYAAMGRSGFVKDNPDPLVYGIVDEANRLLEKDAPFRDEAARLIKELGRTGRSVGVGIIILAQAGHLDELGGSDTLRGMLKEGEVILLRWSSAMMQQLVSDGLLPQGEALQPIPKIVGQVRRILRYGETAPDDEDDANSQGMLYHLTSRRPTSMARTYVVGSVEPCTGYDPLILDLYGEAPPPGKPIDLEAYMTAKERKAAKGGGEGGPREYEPDPEPDQPTPATMTTAQRIMALLPPYGMTEAALQEALDGDGGRTVRRGTLRTNLSALRKEAKVARPDSTGLIIPVPADD
;
A
#
# COMPACT_ATOMS: atom_id res chain seq x y z
N MET A 1 -4.75 -38.83 -13.06
CA MET A 1 -3.29 -38.61 -13.07
C MET A 1 -3.00 -37.46 -12.13
N THR A 2 -2.26 -37.70 -11.07
CA THR A 2 -1.80 -36.60 -10.18
C THR A 2 -0.82 -35.78 -10.99
N GLU A 3 -1.24 -34.58 -11.39
CA GLU A 3 -0.38 -33.62 -12.08
C GLU A 3 0.77 -33.24 -11.15
N THR A 4 1.97 -33.60 -11.53
CA THR A 4 3.17 -33.49 -10.69
C THR A 4 3.83 -32.13 -10.93
N VAL A 5 4.23 -31.42 -9.87
CA VAL A 5 5.06 -30.24 -9.98
C VAL A 5 6.43 -30.65 -10.49
N VAL A 6 6.92 -30.01 -11.54
CA VAL A 6 8.26 -30.22 -12.07
C VAL A 6 9.21 -29.17 -11.47
N GLU A 7 10.31 -29.62 -10.88
CA GLU A 7 11.27 -28.72 -10.25
C GLU A 7 12.64 -28.85 -10.93
N HIS A 8 13.23 -27.71 -11.30
CA HIS A 8 14.58 -27.62 -11.85
C HIS A 8 15.47 -26.78 -10.94
N LEU A 9 16.58 -27.35 -10.50
CA LEU A 9 17.61 -26.62 -9.78
C LEU A 9 18.63 -26.04 -10.77
N LEU A 10 18.69 -24.72 -10.84
CA LEU A 10 19.66 -24.01 -11.66
C LEU A 10 20.89 -23.64 -10.82
N LYS A 11 22.08 -23.90 -11.35
CA LYS A 11 23.36 -23.49 -10.76
C LYS A 11 24.11 -22.60 -11.74
N THR A 12 24.43 -21.38 -11.36
CA THR A 12 25.23 -20.48 -12.18
C THR A 12 26.74 -20.73 -11.97
N PRO A 13 27.59 -20.54 -13.01
CA PRO A 13 29.04 -20.58 -12.85
C PRO A 13 29.57 -19.57 -11.83
N ALA A 14 30.76 -19.79 -11.30
CA ALA A 14 31.42 -18.89 -10.38
C ALA A 14 31.63 -17.51 -11.04
N GLY A 15 31.26 -16.41 -10.33
CA GLY A 15 31.37 -15.04 -10.83
C GLY A 15 30.15 -14.52 -11.61
N GLY A 16 29.14 -15.34 -11.85
CA GLY A 16 27.95 -14.93 -12.59
C GLY A 16 26.74 -14.72 -11.67
N VAL A 17 26.39 -13.46 -11.38
CA VAL A 17 25.04 -13.12 -10.93
C VAL A 17 24.22 -12.84 -12.19
N LYS A 18 23.40 -13.78 -12.62
CA LYS A 18 22.51 -13.58 -13.77
C LYS A 18 21.13 -13.21 -13.28
N ARG A 19 20.59 -12.13 -13.82
CA ARG A 19 19.15 -11.88 -13.78
C ARG A 19 18.52 -12.79 -14.82
N TYR A 20 17.57 -13.60 -14.42
CA TYR A 20 16.78 -14.40 -15.34
C TYR A 20 15.55 -13.59 -15.77
N ASP A 21 15.35 -13.50 -17.08
CA ASP A 21 14.11 -13.01 -17.63
C ASP A 21 13.05 -14.12 -17.51
N HIS A 22 11.96 -13.84 -16.81
CA HIS A 22 10.91 -14.83 -16.56
C HIS A 22 10.21 -15.27 -17.84
N ALA A 23 9.93 -14.32 -18.75
CA ALA A 23 9.28 -14.63 -20.02
C ALA A 23 10.18 -15.50 -20.91
N ALA A 24 11.45 -15.11 -21.06
CA ALA A 24 12.42 -15.91 -21.83
C ALA A 24 12.62 -17.32 -21.25
N LEU A 25 12.54 -17.45 -19.91
CA LEU A 25 12.61 -18.75 -19.24
C LEU A 25 11.37 -19.61 -19.55
N CYS A 26 10.16 -19.02 -19.52
CA CYS A 26 8.93 -19.71 -19.85
C CYS A 26 8.90 -20.16 -21.31
N ASP A 27 9.36 -19.31 -22.23
CA ASP A 27 9.49 -19.66 -23.64
C ASP A 27 10.48 -20.81 -23.88
N LEU A 28 11.63 -20.79 -23.20
CA LEU A 28 12.62 -21.87 -23.24
C LEU A 28 12.03 -23.20 -22.75
N LEU A 29 11.23 -23.14 -21.69
CA LEU A 29 10.55 -24.29 -21.09
C LEU A 29 9.29 -24.70 -21.85
N LYS A 30 8.90 -23.95 -22.89
CA LYS A 30 7.68 -24.15 -23.70
C LYS A 30 6.40 -24.19 -22.85
N VAL A 31 6.33 -23.30 -21.86
CA VAL A 31 5.15 -23.13 -21.00
C VAL A 31 4.38 -21.91 -21.48
N GLU A 32 3.20 -22.11 -22.03
CA GLU A 32 2.36 -21.03 -22.57
C GLU A 32 1.77 -20.14 -21.45
N ASP A 33 1.34 -20.74 -20.35
CA ASP A 33 0.85 -20.01 -19.18
C ASP A 33 2.02 -19.70 -18.22
N TYR A 34 2.57 -18.51 -18.35
CA TYR A 34 3.72 -18.03 -17.55
C TYR A 34 3.40 -17.96 -16.04
N SER A 35 2.13 -17.83 -15.67
CA SER A 35 1.72 -17.78 -14.26
C SER A 35 1.94 -19.09 -13.50
N ARG A 36 2.14 -20.18 -14.23
CA ARG A 36 2.43 -21.52 -13.68
C ARG A 36 3.90 -21.73 -13.36
N VAL A 37 4.79 -20.85 -13.87
CA VAL A 37 6.24 -20.97 -13.69
C VAL A 37 6.68 -20.06 -12.56
N ILE A 38 7.22 -20.66 -11.52
CA ILE A 38 7.73 -19.94 -10.36
C ILE A 38 9.25 -20.02 -10.38
N PHE A 39 9.86 -18.84 -10.31
CA PHE A 39 11.28 -18.70 -10.20
C PHE A 39 11.64 -18.16 -8.81
N GLU A 40 12.35 -18.97 -8.02
CA GLU A 40 12.90 -18.56 -6.72
C GLU A 40 14.42 -18.52 -6.81
N GLN A 41 14.98 -17.35 -6.60
CA GLN A 41 16.42 -17.19 -6.48
C GLN A 41 16.83 -17.42 -5.04
N GLY A 42 17.73 -18.39 -4.82
CA GLY A 42 18.31 -18.66 -3.52
C GLY A 42 19.56 -17.82 -3.25
N ALA A 43 20.05 -17.90 -2.03
CA ALA A 43 21.33 -17.29 -1.68
C ALA A 43 22.48 -17.86 -2.54
N GLY A 44 23.29 -16.97 -3.12
CA GLY A 44 24.45 -17.35 -3.91
C GLY A 44 24.12 -17.66 -5.38
N ARG A 45 24.51 -18.85 -5.85
CA ARG A 45 24.46 -19.24 -7.27
C ARG A 45 23.34 -20.23 -7.61
N GLN A 46 22.38 -20.40 -6.73
CA GLN A 46 21.31 -21.37 -6.92
C GLN A 46 19.99 -20.65 -7.16
N ALA A 47 19.20 -21.18 -8.07
CA ALA A 47 17.82 -20.79 -8.29
C ALA A 47 16.98 -22.04 -8.54
N ILE A 48 15.71 -21.99 -8.16
CA ILE A 48 14.75 -23.07 -8.39
C ILE A 48 13.68 -22.56 -9.33
N VAL A 49 13.41 -23.34 -10.37
CA VAL A 49 12.27 -23.13 -11.27
C VAL A 49 11.27 -24.24 -11.01
N ARG A 50 10.04 -23.87 -10.64
CA ARG A 50 8.94 -24.81 -10.47
C ARG A 50 7.89 -24.56 -11.53
N ILE A 51 7.46 -25.62 -12.19
CA ILE A 51 6.37 -25.61 -13.15
C ILE A 51 5.19 -26.34 -12.51
N TYR A 52 4.12 -25.62 -12.27
CA TYR A 52 2.90 -26.16 -11.69
C TYR A 52 1.91 -26.55 -12.79
N PRO A 53 1.03 -27.54 -12.56
CA PRO A 53 -0.04 -27.92 -13.49
C PRO A 53 -1.00 -26.75 -13.76
N SER A 54 -1.33 -25.98 -12.72
CA SER A 54 -2.08 -24.72 -12.76
C SER A 54 -1.47 -23.76 -11.74
N ASN A 55 -1.74 -22.46 -11.87
CA ASN A 55 -1.24 -21.50 -10.88
C ASN A 55 -1.90 -21.77 -9.51
N PRO A 56 -1.13 -22.20 -8.48
CA PRO A 56 -1.68 -22.59 -7.19
C PRO A 56 -2.24 -21.42 -6.38
N LEU A 57 -1.92 -20.18 -6.76
CA LEU A 57 -2.45 -18.99 -6.10
C LEU A 57 -3.82 -18.55 -6.65
N MET A 58 -4.36 -19.22 -7.68
CA MET A 58 -5.65 -18.83 -8.23
C MET A 58 -6.84 -19.30 -7.38
N ASN A 59 -6.75 -20.45 -6.76
CA ASN A 59 -7.84 -21.08 -6.01
C ASN A 59 -7.57 -20.99 -4.50
N MET A 60 -7.70 -19.79 -3.91
CA MET A 60 -7.57 -19.63 -2.47
C MET A 60 -8.83 -20.06 -1.73
N ARG A 61 -8.63 -20.81 -0.67
CA ARG A 61 -9.72 -21.20 0.24
C ARG A 61 -10.18 -19.99 1.07
N PRO A 62 -11.42 -20.06 1.61
CA PRO A 62 -11.83 -19.14 2.67
C PRO A 62 -10.89 -19.22 3.88
N VAL A 63 -10.70 -18.09 4.55
CA VAL A 63 -9.97 -18.03 5.82
C VAL A 63 -10.72 -18.83 6.90
N ARG A 64 -10.01 -19.48 7.77
CA ARG A 64 -10.57 -20.20 8.94
C ARG A 64 -10.29 -19.43 10.21
N LEU A 65 -11.11 -19.58 11.22
CA LEU A 65 -10.87 -18.94 12.52
C LEU A 65 -9.51 -19.30 13.12
N ASP A 66 -9.08 -20.56 13.00
CA ASP A 66 -7.79 -21.02 13.50
C ASP A 66 -6.60 -20.34 12.81
N ASP A 67 -6.76 -19.89 11.55
CA ASP A 67 -5.73 -19.12 10.86
C ASP A 67 -5.53 -17.75 11.52
N LEU A 68 -6.58 -17.16 12.05
CA LEU A 68 -6.63 -15.80 12.60
C LEU A 68 -6.39 -15.75 14.11
N VAL A 69 -6.21 -16.87 14.78
CA VAL A 69 -5.77 -16.92 16.19
C VAL A 69 -4.24 -16.94 16.22
N MET A 70 -3.67 -16.04 17.00
CA MET A 70 -2.23 -15.90 17.15
C MET A 70 -1.60 -17.15 17.78
N ASP A 71 -0.61 -17.73 17.10
CA ASP A 71 0.12 -18.89 17.61
C ASP A 71 1.06 -18.53 18.79
N ALA A 72 1.64 -19.53 19.46
CA ALA A 72 2.59 -19.35 20.55
C ALA A 72 3.86 -18.56 20.17
N ARG A 73 4.10 -18.36 18.86
CA ARG A 73 5.19 -17.53 18.34
C ARG A 73 4.74 -16.13 17.94
N GLY A 74 3.50 -15.76 18.28
CA GLY A 74 2.94 -14.44 18.01
C GLY A 74 2.58 -14.18 16.55
N ARG A 75 2.20 -15.21 15.78
CA ARG A 75 1.93 -15.12 14.35
C ARG A 75 0.54 -15.62 14.02
N VAL A 76 -0.06 -15.03 13.00
CA VAL A 76 -1.31 -15.43 12.37
C VAL A 76 -1.06 -15.86 10.93
N VAL A 77 -1.98 -16.62 10.33
CA VAL A 77 -1.86 -17.08 8.95
C VAL A 77 -2.84 -16.32 8.09
N LEU A 78 -2.32 -15.50 7.17
CA LEU A 78 -3.15 -14.64 6.32
C LEU A 78 -3.37 -15.20 4.90
N GLY A 79 -2.67 -16.26 4.53
CA GLY A 79 -2.71 -16.83 3.18
C GLY A 79 -1.72 -17.97 3.00
N SER A 80 -1.34 -18.22 1.76
CA SER A 80 -0.32 -19.23 1.43
C SER A 80 0.59 -18.79 0.29
N TYR A 81 1.80 -19.36 0.29
CA TYR A 81 2.73 -19.28 -0.82
C TYR A 81 2.39 -20.33 -1.90
N PHE A 82 3.07 -20.27 -3.04
CA PHE A 82 2.92 -21.21 -4.16
C PHE A 82 3.06 -22.68 -3.76
N ASP A 83 3.93 -22.99 -2.81
CA ASP A 83 4.17 -24.35 -2.33
C ASP A 83 3.17 -24.80 -1.26
N GLY A 84 2.10 -24.03 -1.04
CA GLY A 84 1.10 -24.29 0.00
C GLY A 84 1.56 -23.97 1.42
N SER A 85 2.81 -23.53 1.62
CA SER A 85 3.27 -23.11 2.94
C SER A 85 2.54 -21.86 3.40
N PRO A 86 2.19 -21.76 4.71
CA PRO A 86 1.36 -20.66 5.21
C PRO A 86 2.11 -19.33 5.21
N LEU A 87 1.41 -18.28 4.72
CA LEU A 87 1.82 -16.89 4.86
C LEU A 87 1.60 -16.44 6.30
N ARG A 88 2.66 -16.36 7.07
CA ARG A 88 2.61 -16.01 8.49
C ARG A 88 2.95 -14.55 8.70
N PHE A 89 2.04 -13.81 9.30
CA PHE A 89 2.22 -12.41 9.71
C PHE A 89 2.43 -12.36 11.23
N ARG A 90 3.47 -11.67 11.68
CA ARG A 90 3.82 -11.60 13.09
C ARG A 90 3.23 -10.36 13.73
N LEU A 91 2.42 -10.54 14.77
CA LEU A 91 1.90 -9.46 15.60
C LEU A 91 2.77 -9.24 16.85
N PHE A 92 3.35 -10.30 17.40
CA PHE A 92 4.12 -10.23 18.64
C PHE A 92 5.33 -11.17 18.58
N ASP A 93 6.44 -10.74 19.15
CA ASP A 93 7.59 -11.63 19.36
C ASP A 93 7.72 -11.99 20.85
N PRO A 94 7.31 -13.19 21.25
CA PRO A 94 7.35 -13.59 22.66
C PRO A 94 8.78 -13.76 23.20
N LYS A 95 9.79 -13.93 22.33
CA LYS A 95 11.18 -14.05 22.75
C LYS A 95 11.78 -12.73 23.20
N THR A 96 11.43 -11.65 22.53
CA THR A 96 11.94 -10.31 22.83
C THR A 96 10.94 -9.44 23.59
N GLY A 97 9.69 -9.93 23.77
CA GLY A 97 8.61 -9.15 24.38
C GLY A 97 8.20 -7.93 23.54
N ASN A 98 8.36 -7.98 22.22
CA ASN A 98 8.13 -6.85 21.35
C ASN A 98 6.84 -6.98 20.54
N ALA A 99 5.99 -5.94 20.58
CA ALA A 99 4.97 -5.74 19.57
C ALA A 99 5.66 -5.51 18.20
N GLN A 100 5.09 -6.05 17.14
CA GLN A 100 5.63 -5.81 15.81
C GLN A 100 5.06 -4.54 15.21
N ARG A 101 5.78 -3.94 14.26
CA ARG A 101 5.31 -2.88 13.39
C ARG A 101 4.83 -3.51 12.10
N GLY A 102 3.88 -2.87 11.42
CA GLY A 102 3.42 -3.36 10.14
C GLY A 102 3.24 -2.24 9.12
N ALA A 103 3.50 -2.55 7.88
CA ALA A 103 3.17 -1.71 6.74
C ALA A 103 2.60 -2.55 5.61
N VAL A 104 1.44 -2.14 5.12
CA VAL A 104 0.76 -2.79 3.99
C VAL A 104 0.59 -1.77 2.89
N PHE A 105 1.21 -2.03 1.75
CA PHE A 105 1.09 -1.20 0.56
C PHE A 105 0.33 -1.95 -0.52
N GLY A 106 -0.50 -1.24 -1.26
CA GLY A 106 -1.23 -1.85 -2.37
C GLY A 106 -2.05 -0.84 -3.16
N THR A 107 -2.12 -1.05 -4.46
CA THR A 107 -2.95 -0.23 -5.36
C THR A 107 -4.44 -0.45 -5.09
N THR A 108 -5.27 0.44 -5.62
CA THR A 108 -6.74 0.29 -5.56
C THR A 108 -7.17 -1.07 -6.13
N GLY A 109 -8.07 -1.76 -5.43
CA GLY A 109 -8.54 -3.09 -5.82
C GLY A 109 -7.53 -4.24 -5.61
N ALA A 110 -6.38 -4.00 -4.96
CA ALA A 110 -5.39 -5.04 -4.68
C ALA A 110 -5.79 -6.00 -3.53
N GLY A 111 -6.84 -5.70 -2.76
CA GLY A 111 -7.28 -6.50 -1.62
C GLY A 111 -6.87 -5.94 -0.25
N LYS A 112 -6.41 -4.68 -0.17
CA LYS A 112 -5.94 -4.04 1.07
C LYS A 112 -7.00 -4.08 2.17
N SER A 113 -8.26 -3.70 1.90
CA SER A 113 -9.35 -3.70 2.89
C SER A 113 -9.68 -5.10 3.42
N ARG A 114 -9.67 -6.14 2.56
CA ARG A 114 -9.87 -7.51 2.99
C ARG A 114 -8.73 -8.02 3.89
N LEU A 115 -7.49 -7.65 3.57
CA LEU A 115 -6.34 -7.95 4.42
C LEU A 115 -6.42 -7.19 5.76
N ALA A 116 -6.86 -5.91 5.74
CA ALA A 116 -7.12 -5.14 6.96
C ALA A 116 -8.15 -5.84 7.86
N GLN A 117 -9.28 -6.31 7.29
CA GLN A 117 -10.28 -7.08 8.02
C GLN A 117 -9.68 -8.34 8.66
N ALA A 118 -8.87 -9.12 7.91
CA ALA A 118 -8.19 -10.29 8.46
C ALA A 118 -7.31 -9.95 9.66
N ILE A 119 -6.54 -8.85 9.59
CA ILE A 119 -5.67 -8.39 10.68
C ILE A 119 -6.51 -7.94 11.89
N LEU A 120 -7.59 -7.19 11.68
CA LEU A 120 -8.49 -6.72 12.73
C LEU A 120 -9.17 -7.89 13.45
N VAL A 121 -9.72 -8.85 12.70
CA VAL A 121 -10.27 -10.09 13.27
C VAL A 121 -9.22 -10.84 14.07
N ALA A 122 -8.01 -11.02 13.49
CA ALA A 122 -6.92 -11.71 14.16
C ALA A 122 -6.52 -11.04 15.49
N CYS A 123 -6.48 -9.71 15.53
CA CYS A 123 -6.22 -8.97 16.75
C CYS A 123 -7.32 -9.22 17.79
N LYS A 124 -8.59 -9.07 17.41
CA LYS A 124 -9.73 -9.30 18.32
C LYS A 124 -9.71 -10.73 18.89
N ARG A 125 -9.57 -11.74 18.02
CA ARG A 125 -9.55 -13.16 18.40
C ARG A 125 -8.34 -13.53 19.27
N SER A 126 -7.27 -12.76 19.21
CA SER A 126 -6.06 -12.96 20.01
C SER A 126 -6.00 -12.12 21.29
N GLY A 127 -7.11 -11.46 21.66
CA GLY A 127 -7.19 -10.61 22.87
C GLY A 127 -6.36 -9.32 22.77
N ILE A 128 -6.08 -8.85 21.56
CA ILE A 128 -5.30 -7.64 21.29
C ILE A 128 -6.24 -6.44 21.23
N VAL A 129 -5.93 -5.40 21.97
CA VAL A 129 -6.68 -4.13 21.95
C VAL A 129 -6.34 -3.38 20.65
N VAL A 130 -7.34 -2.97 19.90
CA VAL A 130 -7.16 -2.23 18.65
C VAL A 130 -7.81 -0.86 18.71
N HIS A 131 -7.05 0.15 18.31
CA HIS A 131 -7.52 1.49 18.01
C HIS A 131 -7.32 1.74 16.51
N LEU A 132 -8.41 1.89 15.77
CA LEU A 132 -8.48 1.95 14.32
C LEU A 132 -8.79 3.36 13.83
N ALA A 133 -8.00 3.85 12.90
CA ALA A 133 -8.33 4.99 12.03
C ALA A 133 -8.62 4.48 10.62
N ASP A 134 -9.83 4.76 10.10
CA ASP A 134 -10.22 4.49 8.72
C ASP A 134 -10.47 5.82 8.02
N LEU A 135 -9.43 6.35 7.39
CA LEU A 135 -9.42 7.68 6.79
C LEU A 135 -10.17 7.77 5.46
N LYS A 136 -10.86 6.70 5.06
CA LYS A 136 -11.83 6.71 3.98
C LYS A 136 -13.26 6.87 4.55
N GLU A 137 -13.43 7.74 5.53
CA GLU A 137 -14.70 8.01 6.21
C GLU A 137 -15.36 6.74 6.78
N GLY A 138 -14.55 5.75 7.09
CA GLY A 138 -15.02 4.46 7.61
C GLY A 138 -15.53 3.47 6.56
N GLN A 139 -15.34 3.75 5.27
CA GLN A 139 -15.79 2.88 4.18
C GLN A 139 -14.90 1.66 3.94
N SER A 140 -13.62 1.73 4.31
CA SER A 140 -12.66 0.65 3.99
C SER A 140 -12.96 -0.63 4.75
N VAL A 141 -13.35 -0.52 6.00
CA VAL A 141 -13.61 -1.66 6.91
C VAL A 141 -14.85 -1.42 7.76
N PRO A 142 -16.05 -1.35 7.13
CA PRO A 142 -17.28 -0.98 7.83
C PRO A 142 -17.65 -1.98 8.95
N GLU A 143 -17.35 -3.26 8.80
CA GLU A 143 -17.63 -4.31 9.78
C GLU A 143 -16.82 -4.16 11.08
N ALA A 144 -15.81 -3.29 11.11
CA ALA A 144 -15.04 -3.00 12.32
C ALA A 144 -15.82 -2.17 13.36
N VAL A 145 -16.99 -1.64 13.00
CA VAL A 145 -17.88 -0.94 13.93
C VAL A 145 -18.25 -1.87 15.11
N GLY A 146 -17.97 -1.43 16.34
CA GLY A 146 -18.21 -2.23 17.55
C GLY A 146 -17.28 -3.45 17.73
N GLN A 147 -16.30 -3.64 16.83
CA GLN A 147 -15.37 -4.77 16.87
C GLN A 147 -13.95 -4.37 17.34
N VAL A 148 -13.70 -3.09 17.50
CA VAL A 148 -12.43 -2.51 17.98
C VAL A 148 -12.69 -1.57 19.16
N ALA A 149 -11.69 -1.35 20.00
CA ALA A 149 -11.83 -0.52 21.21
C ALA A 149 -12.10 0.96 20.89
N THR A 150 -11.43 1.50 19.86
CA THR A 150 -11.68 2.85 19.35
C THR A 150 -11.70 2.79 17.82
N ARG A 151 -12.66 3.47 17.20
CA ARG A 151 -12.71 3.69 15.76
C ARG A 151 -12.88 5.17 15.49
N VAL A 152 -11.99 5.71 14.66
CA VAL A 152 -12.03 7.10 14.20
C VAL A 152 -11.99 7.15 12.68
N THR A 153 -12.55 8.20 12.07
CA THR A 153 -12.68 8.30 10.62
C THR A 153 -12.08 9.59 10.06
N THR A 154 -11.74 10.54 10.94
CA THR A 154 -11.20 11.84 10.55
C THR A 154 -9.71 11.94 10.86
N GLN A 155 -9.00 12.81 10.14
CA GLN A 155 -7.57 13.05 10.40
C GLN A 155 -7.34 13.62 11.80
N TYR A 156 -8.18 14.54 12.24
CA TYR A 156 -8.06 15.14 13.57
C TYR A 156 -8.22 14.12 14.70
N GLU A 157 -9.29 13.32 14.66
CA GLU A 157 -9.49 12.25 15.66
C GLU A 157 -8.34 11.22 15.62
N THR A 158 -7.79 10.97 14.42
CA THR A 158 -6.61 10.10 14.29
C THR A 158 -5.40 10.64 15.04
N ILE A 159 -5.16 11.95 14.99
CA ILE A 159 -4.10 12.58 15.79
C ILE A 159 -4.36 12.42 17.28
N LEU A 160 -5.60 12.63 17.74
CA LEU A 160 -5.96 12.43 19.15
C LEU A 160 -5.74 10.96 19.57
N MET A 161 -6.15 10.02 18.74
CA MET A 161 -5.92 8.59 18.96
C MET A 161 -4.40 8.27 19.04
N LEU A 162 -3.59 8.81 18.13
CA LEU A 162 -2.14 8.59 18.15
C LEU A 162 -1.46 9.24 19.36
N ARG A 163 -1.93 10.40 19.82
CA ARG A 163 -1.48 11.03 21.09
C ARG A 163 -1.78 10.10 22.26
N GLY A 164 -3.00 9.53 22.32
CA GLY A 164 -3.41 8.58 23.36
C GLY A 164 -2.54 7.33 23.39
N LEU A 165 -2.28 6.73 22.25
CA LEU A 165 -1.37 5.58 22.12
C LEU A 165 0.06 5.90 22.56
N PHE A 166 0.55 7.08 22.23
CA PHE A 166 1.88 7.50 22.62
C PHE A 166 2.00 7.74 24.15
N ASP A 167 0.97 8.33 24.75
CA ASP A 167 0.94 8.51 26.19
C ASP A 167 0.79 7.17 26.94
N GLU A 168 0.02 6.23 26.40
CA GLU A 168 -0.05 4.86 26.92
C GLU A 168 1.31 4.17 26.86
N ALA A 169 2.04 4.29 25.75
CA ALA A 169 3.41 3.76 25.66
C ALA A 169 4.34 4.38 26.71
N LYS A 170 4.27 5.69 26.92
CA LYS A 170 5.04 6.39 27.97
C LYS A 170 4.63 5.96 29.40
N ARG A 171 3.32 5.79 29.64
CA ARG A 171 2.81 5.28 30.93
C ARG A 171 3.43 3.92 31.23
N ARG A 172 3.38 3.00 30.25
CA ARG A 172 3.94 1.65 30.38
C ARG A 172 5.45 1.67 30.61
N MET A 173 6.21 2.48 29.87
CA MET A 173 7.65 2.61 30.11
C MET A 173 7.98 2.99 31.55
N ARG A 174 7.27 4.00 32.09
CA ARG A 174 7.45 4.42 33.49
C ARG A 174 7.06 3.31 34.49
N SER A 175 5.91 2.67 34.25
CA SER A 175 5.41 1.58 35.10
C SER A 175 6.37 0.39 35.10
N TYR A 176 6.87 -0.02 33.93
CA TYR A 176 7.78 -1.17 33.84
C TYR A 176 9.16 -0.86 34.43
N ALA A 177 9.66 0.35 34.25
CA ALA A 177 10.88 0.80 34.94
C ALA A 177 10.71 0.73 36.47
N ALA A 178 9.59 1.20 37.01
CA ALA A 178 9.29 1.11 38.45
C ALA A 178 9.16 -0.34 38.95
N MET A 179 8.75 -1.28 38.07
CA MET A 179 8.69 -2.72 38.37
C MET A 179 10.03 -3.44 38.17
N GLY A 180 11.11 -2.73 37.74
CA GLY A 180 12.39 -3.34 37.40
C GLY A 180 12.37 -4.20 36.13
N ARG A 181 11.41 -3.96 35.21
CA ARG A 181 11.25 -4.72 33.97
C ARG A 181 11.87 -3.99 32.78
N SER A 182 12.60 -4.71 31.95
CA SER A 182 13.21 -4.19 30.73
C SER A 182 12.32 -4.32 29.48
N GLY A 183 11.18 -5.05 29.57
CA GLY A 183 10.33 -5.31 28.41
C GLY A 183 8.91 -5.75 28.76
N PHE A 184 8.07 -5.82 27.76
CA PHE A 184 6.67 -6.18 27.84
C PHE A 184 6.49 -7.70 27.99
N VAL A 185 5.57 -8.08 28.84
CA VAL A 185 5.06 -9.45 28.97
C VAL A 185 3.56 -9.39 28.68
N LYS A 186 3.12 -10.10 27.66
CA LYS A 186 1.72 -10.07 27.20
C LYS A 186 0.78 -10.45 28.35
N ASP A 187 -0.25 -9.63 28.54
CA ASP A 187 -1.29 -9.78 29.60
C ASP A 187 -0.76 -9.72 31.04
N ASN A 188 0.42 -9.13 31.25
CA ASN A 188 1.00 -8.96 32.59
C ASN A 188 1.83 -7.66 32.71
N PRO A 189 1.28 -6.57 33.30
CA PRO A 189 -0.14 -6.38 33.66
C PRO A 189 -0.99 -5.92 32.48
N ASP A 190 -0.38 -5.46 31.40
CA ASP A 190 -1.07 -4.77 30.30
C ASP A 190 -1.29 -5.73 29.11
N PRO A 191 -2.40 -5.58 28.36
CA PRO A 191 -2.64 -6.31 27.13
C PRO A 191 -1.75 -5.77 26.00
N LEU A 192 -1.59 -6.56 24.92
CA LEU A 192 -1.01 -6.08 23.67
C LEU A 192 -1.97 -5.08 23.01
N VAL A 193 -1.47 -3.94 22.54
CA VAL A 193 -2.26 -2.85 21.93
C VAL A 193 -1.72 -2.54 20.54
N TYR A 194 -2.63 -2.29 19.61
CA TYR A 194 -2.30 -1.84 18.27
C TYR A 194 -3.04 -0.56 17.87
N GLY A 195 -2.30 0.41 17.37
CA GLY A 195 -2.84 1.45 16.50
C GLY A 195 -2.81 0.96 15.06
N ILE A 196 -3.94 1.00 14.36
CA ILE A 196 -4.02 0.65 12.94
C ILE A 196 -4.56 1.86 12.19
N VAL A 197 -3.83 2.31 11.17
CA VAL A 197 -4.22 3.47 10.34
C VAL A 197 -4.38 2.99 8.91
N ASP A 198 -5.62 2.96 8.43
CA ASP A 198 -5.90 2.71 7.01
C ASP A 198 -5.99 4.01 6.23
N GLU A 199 -5.62 3.98 4.96
CA GLU A 199 -5.40 5.14 4.07
C GLU A 199 -4.44 6.17 4.68
N ALA A 200 -3.33 5.68 5.28
CA ALA A 200 -2.35 6.51 5.97
C ALA A 200 -1.69 7.57 5.07
N ASN A 201 -1.73 7.40 3.74
CA ASN A 201 -1.34 8.43 2.79
C ASN A 201 -2.11 9.73 2.99
N ARG A 202 -3.43 9.70 3.26
CA ARG A 202 -4.24 10.89 3.53
C ARG A 202 -3.76 11.71 4.73
N LEU A 203 -3.12 11.04 5.70
CA LEU A 203 -2.57 11.69 6.90
C LEU A 203 -1.12 12.16 6.70
N LEU A 204 -0.38 11.53 5.80
CA LEU A 204 1.07 11.69 5.65
C LEU A 204 1.50 12.37 4.35
N GLU A 205 0.60 12.58 3.40
CA GLU A 205 0.88 13.29 2.16
C GLU A 205 1.29 14.75 2.40
N LYS A 206 1.91 15.37 1.38
CA LYS A 206 2.60 16.65 1.52
C LYS A 206 1.71 17.77 2.06
N ASP A 207 0.47 17.80 1.66
CA ASP A 207 -0.46 18.90 1.97
C ASP A 207 -1.43 18.57 3.13
N ALA A 208 -1.27 17.38 3.77
CA ALA A 208 -2.10 16.99 4.90
C ALA A 208 -1.85 17.92 6.12
N PRO A 209 -2.91 18.45 6.75
CA PRO A 209 -2.79 19.47 7.80
C PRO A 209 -2.09 19.00 9.05
N PHE A 210 -2.09 17.70 9.31
CA PHE A 210 -1.48 17.09 10.52
C PHE A 210 -0.24 16.25 10.20
N ARG A 211 0.31 16.33 8.99
CA ARG A 211 1.41 15.52 8.49
C ARG A 211 2.58 15.38 9.44
N ASP A 212 3.13 16.51 9.88
CA ASP A 212 4.36 16.51 10.69
C ASP A 212 4.13 15.90 12.07
N GLU A 213 2.98 16.17 12.67
CA GLU A 213 2.63 15.57 13.96
C GLU A 213 2.36 14.08 13.83
N ALA A 214 1.62 13.67 12.80
CA ALA A 214 1.37 12.27 12.50
C ALA A 214 2.65 11.49 12.27
N ALA A 215 3.53 11.98 11.40
CA ALA A 215 4.82 11.37 11.11
C ALA A 215 5.67 11.23 12.39
N ARG A 216 5.71 12.26 13.23
CA ARG A 216 6.40 12.23 14.52
C ARG A 216 5.81 11.18 15.46
N LEU A 217 4.47 11.15 15.64
CA LEU A 217 3.81 10.22 16.55
C LEU A 217 3.98 8.76 16.07
N ILE A 218 3.78 8.48 14.79
CA ILE A 218 3.97 7.15 14.21
C ILE A 218 5.42 6.70 14.38
N LYS A 219 6.39 7.58 14.13
CA LYS A 219 7.81 7.30 14.34
C LYS A 219 8.14 6.97 15.78
N GLU A 220 7.67 7.77 16.73
CA GLU A 220 7.92 7.54 18.15
C GLU A 220 7.25 6.27 18.65
N LEU A 221 6.01 5.99 18.26
CA LEU A 221 5.32 4.72 18.57
C LEU A 221 6.12 3.53 18.04
N GLY A 222 6.59 3.61 16.81
CA GLY A 222 7.40 2.56 16.22
C GLY A 222 8.74 2.34 16.91
N ARG A 223 9.38 3.38 17.45
CA ARG A 223 10.67 3.26 18.15
C ARG A 223 10.51 2.76 19.58
N THR A 224 9.55 3.31 20.32
CA THR A 224 9.43 3.12 21.76
C THR A 224 8.29 2.19 22.14
N GLY A 225 7.20 2.15 21.37
CA GLY A 225 6.01 1.34 21.67
C GLY A 225 6.28 -0.16 21.68
N ARG A 226 7.18 -0.64 20.82
CA ARG A 226 7.48 -2.08 20.69
C ARG A 226 7.79 -2.78 22.01
N SER A 227 8.73 -2.23 22.76
CA SER A 227 9.22 -2.82 24.02
C SER A 227 8.22 -2.76 25.17
N VAL A 228 7.13 -2.05 24.99
CA VAL A 228 6.05 -1.90 25.98
C VAL A 228 4.71 -2.44 25.50
N GLY A 229 4.72 -3.23 24.42
CA GLY A 229 3.51 -3.89 23.91
C GLY A 229 2.52 -2.95 23.23
N VAL A 230 2.99 -1.84 22.64
CA VAL A 230 2.19 -0.93 21.79
C VAL A 230 2.74 -0.98 20.36
N GLY A 231 2.02 -1.65 19.48
CA GLY A 231 2.35 -1.78 18.06
C GLY A 231 1.65 -0.74 17.21
N ILE A 232 2.14 -0.56 15.98
CA ILE A 232 1.49 0.25 14.96
C ILE A 232 1.54 -0.44 13.61
N ILE A 233 0.41 -0.42 12.91
CA ILE A 233 0.28 -0.93 11.53
C ILE A 233 -0.28 0.20 10.69
N ILE A 234 0.37 0.51 9.57
CA ILE A 234 -0.14 1.46 8.58
C ILE A 234 -0.48 0.74 7.29
N LEU A 235 -1.59 1.12 6.68
CA LEU A 235 -1.99 0.67 5.36
C LEU A 235 -2.08 1.89 4.45
N ALA A 236 -1.44 1.84 3.28
CA ALA A 236 -1.37 2.96 2.34
C ALA A 236 -1.47 2.48 0.89
N GLN A 237 -1.91 3.37 0.00
CA GLN A 237 -2.02 3.04 -1.42
C GLN A 237 -0.68 3.14 -2.14
N ALA A 238 0.17 4.06 -1.75
CA ALA A 238 1.43 4.33 -2.41
C ALA A 238 2.61 4.20 -1.45
N GLY A 239 3.78 3.94 -2.01
CA GLY A 239 5.02 3.76 -1.28
C GLY A 239 6.04 4.88 -1.49
N HIS A 240 5.63 6.06 -1.99
CA HIS A 240 6.53 7.19 -2.13
C HIS A 240 6.88 7.80 -0.76
N LEU A 241 8.12 8.25 -0.61
CA LEU A 241 8.59 8.92 0.61
C LEU A 241 7.74 10.12 0.99
N ASP A 242 7.30 10.90 -0.01
CA ASP A 242 6.47 12.08 0.21
C ASP A 242 5.10 11.74 0.78
N GLU A 243 4.55 10.59 0.40
CA GLU A 243 3.28 10.06 0.89
C GLU A 243 3.41 9.35 2.26
N LEU A 244 4.63 9.08 2.70
CA LEU A 244 4.95 8.54 4.03
C LEU A 244 5.49 9.62 4.99
N GLY A 245 5.20 10.88 4.75
CA GLY A 245 5.64 11.98 5.59
C GLY A 245 7.05 12.47 5.32
N GLY A 246 7.68 12.07 4.22
CA GLY A 246 8.99 12.56 3.79
C GLY A 246 10.16 12.18 4.72
N SER A 247 9.98 11.27 5.65
CA SER A 247 10.96 10.97 6.70
C SER A 247 11.68 9.64 6.45
N ASP A 248 12.97 9.69 6.17
CA ASP A 248 13.83 8.49 6.09
C ASP A 248 13.78 7.64 7.37
N THR A 249 13.56 8.27 8.52
CA THR A 249 13.45 7.56 9.79
C THR A 249 12.13 6.80 9.91
N LEU A 250 11.01 7.38 9.46
CA LEU A 250 9.73 6.69 9.41
C LEU A 250 9.83 5.47 8.48
N ARG A 251 10.42 5.65 7.31
CA ARG A 251 10.67 4.59 6.36
C ARG A 251 11.59 3.50 6.92
N GLY A 252 12.70 3.88 7.55
CA GLY A 252 13.60 2.94 8.24
C GLY A 252 12.90 2.16 9.35
N MET A 253 12.02 2.80 10.09
CA MET A 253 11.20 2.15 11.11
C MET A 253 10.24 1.11 10.52
N LEU A 254 9.61 1.42 9.39
CA LEU A 254 8.69 0.50 8.71
C LEU A 254 9.42 -0.71 8.11
N LYS A 255 10.66 -0.52 7.62
CA LYS A 255 11.49 -1.60 7.08
C LYS A 255 11.83 -2.71 8.08
N GLU A 256 11.93 -2.39 9.37
CA GLU A 256 12.21 -3.38 10.42
C GLU A 256 10.96 -4.13 10.92
N GLY A 257 9.79 -3.83 10.35
CA GLY A 257 8.50 -4.43 10.69
C GLY A 257 8.05 -5.48 9.69
N GLU A 258 6.81 -5.93 9.80
CA GLU A 258 6.15 -6.79 8.83
C GLU A 258 5.70 -5.94 7.63
N VAL A 259 6.26 -6.17 6.44
CA VAL A 259 5.98 -5.38 5.23
C VAL A 259 5.34 -6.26 4.17
N ILE A 260 4.14 -5.86 3.74
CA ILE A 260 3.37 -6.55 2.70
C ILE A 260 3.18 -5.60 1.51
N LEU A 261 3.48 -6.09 0.30
CA LEU A 261 3.21 -5.41 -0.96
C LEU A 261 2.15 -6.17 -1.74
N LEU A 262 0.91 -5.64 -1.74
CA LEU A 262 -0.21 -6.19 -2.50
C LEU A 262 -0.16 -5.69 -3.93
N ARG A 263 -0.30 -6.59 -4.90
CA ARG A 263 -0.36 -6.31 -6.34
C ARG A 263 0.70 -5.30 -6.78
N TRP A 264 1.96 -5.64 -6.49
CA TRP A 264 3.07 -4.80 -6.91
C TRP A 264 3.15 -4.73 -8.44
N SER A 265 3.15 -3.53 -9.03
CA SER A 265 3.00 -3.39 -10.47
C SER A 265 3.99 -2.46 -11.17
N SER A 266 4.92 -1.78 -10.49
CA SER A 266 5.81 -0.87 -11.23
C SER A 266 7.00 -0.31 -10.46
N ALA A 267 7.77 0.53 -11.17
CA ALA A 267 8.91 1.31 -10.71
C ALA A 267 8.66 2.14 -9.42
N MET A 268 7.42 2.50 -9.14
CA MET A 268 7.03 3.27 -7.94
C MET A 268 7.45 2.61 -6.63
N MET A 269 7.39 1.29 -6.57
CA MET A 269 7.79 0.53 -5.39
C MET A 269 9.25 0.06 -5.43
N GLN A 270 9.95 0.23 -6.54
CA GLN A 270 11.38 -0.12 -6.64
C GLN A 270 12.21 0.64 -5.61
N GLN A 271 11.84 1.88 -5.27
CA GLN A 271 12.55 2.64 -4.24
C GLN A 271 12.40 2.02 -2.85
N LEU A 272 11.21 1.55 -2.47
CA LEU A 272 11.01 0.84 -1.20
C LEU A 272 11.83 -0.45 -1.13
N VAL A 273 11.90 -1.15 -2.26
CA VAL A 273 12.61 -2.43 -2.41
C VAL A 273 14.13 -2.21 -2.50
N SER A 274 14.58 -1.18 -3.24
CA SER A 274 16.00 -0.87 -3.41
C SER A 274 16.71 -0.44 -2.13
N ASP A 275 15.97 0.00 -1.13
CA ASP A 275 16.49 0.44 0.16
C ASP A 275 16.85 -0.70 1.13
N GLY A 276 17.16 -1.87 0.64
CA GLY A 276 17.70 -2.98 1.43
C GLY A 276 16.65 -3.88 2.08
N LEU A 277 15.39 -3.85 1.63
CA LEU A 277 14.37 -4.83 2.03
C LEU A 277 14.55 -6.18 1.34
N LEU A 278 15.23 -6.19 0.20
CA LEU A 278 15.58 -7.42 -0.51
C LEU A 278 17.08 -7.73 -0.35
N PRO A 279 17.45 -9.00 -0.27
CA PRO A 279 18.84 -9.43 -0.40
C PRO A 279 19.46 -8.90 -1.70
N GLN A 280 20.78 -8.68 -1.69
CA GLN A 280 21.49 -8.20 -2.87
C GLN A 280 21.32 -9.16 -4.06
N GLY A 281 20.90 -8.61 -5.20
CA GLY A 281 20.72 -9.38 -6.43
C GLY A 281 19.32 -9.98 -6.61
N GLU A 282 18.44 -9.89 -5.62
CA GLU A 282 17.06 -10.30 -5.75
C GLU A 282 16.21 -9.17 -6.32
N ALA A 283 15.21 -9.52 -7.14
CA ALA A 283 14.25 -8.58 -7.71
C ALA A 283 12.85 -9.16 -7.61
N LEU A 284 11.87 -8.30 -7.28
CA LEU A 284 10.48 -8.69 -7.32
C LEU A 284 9.96 -8.64 -8.77
N GLN A 285 9.15 -9.61 -9.13
CA GLN A 285 8.41 -9.56 -10.37
C GLN A 285 7.11 -8.80 -10.20
N PRO A 286 6.72 -7.93 -11.16
CA PRO A 286 5.43 -7.26 -11.11
C PRO A 286 4.29 -8.27 -11.04
N ILE A 287 3.27 -7.97 -10.23
CA ILE A 287 2.03 -8.74 -10.17
C ILE A 287 1.01 -8.02 -11.04
N PRO A 288 0.65 -8.54 -12.24
CA PRO A 288 -0.31 -7.90 -13.13
C PRO A 288 -1.71 -7.92 -12.51
N LYS A 289 -2.63 -7.05 -12.97
CA LYS A 289 -4.03 -7.06 -12.53
C LYS A 289 -4.74 -8.38 -12.85
N ILE A 290 -4.42 -8.91 -14.01
CA ILE A 290 -4.98 -10.13 -14.58
C ILE A 290 -3.87 -11.15 -14.67
N VAL A 291 -4.11 -12.35 -14.18
CA VAL A 291 -3.13 -13.45 -14.15
C VAL A 291 -3.57 -14.51 -15.15
N GLY A 292 -2.61 -15.07 -15.90
CA GLY A 292 -2.86 -16.12 -16.87
C GLY A 292 -2.94 -15.64 -18.32
N GLN A 293 -3.16 -14.34 -18.54
CA GLN A 293 -3.07 -13.81 -19.92
C GLN A 293 -1.61 -13.62 -20.32
N VAL A 294 -1.15 -14.45 -21.22
CA VAL A 294 0.02 -14.11 -22.03
C VAL A 294 -0.44 -12.99 -22.98
N ARG A 295 0.23 -11.84 -22.99
CA ARG A 295 0.05 -10.83 -24.06
C ARG A 295 0.34 -11.52 -25.39
N ARG A 296 -0.69 -12.08 -25.98
CA ARG A 296 -0.58 -12.76 -27.27
C ARG A 296 -0.54 -11.68 -28.36
N ILE A 297 0.46 -11.73 -29.19
CA ILE A 297 0.46 -10.93 -30.43
C ILE A 297 -0.67 -11.49 -31.29
N LEU A 298 -1.75 -10.71 -31.44
CA LEU A 298 -2.85 -11.08 -32.31
C LEU A 298 -2.43 -10.89 -33.74
N ARG A 299 -2.62 -11.92 -34.57
CA ARG A 299 -2.45 -11.81 -36.01
C ARG A 299 -3.63 -11.06 -36.61
N TYR A 300 -3.41 -10.46 -37.78
CA TYR A 300 -4.49 -9.80 -38.52
C TYR A 300 -5.66 -10.76 -38.75
N GLY A 301 -6.86 -10.38 -38.29
CA GLY A 301 -8.08 -11.20 -38.37
C GLY A 301 -8.31 -12.16 -37.18
N GLU A 302 -7.40 -12.23 -36.18
CA GLU A 302 -7.67 -12.93 -34.94
C GLU A 302 -8.52 -12.04 -34.01
N THR A 303 -9.54 -12.64 -33.39
CA THR A 303 -10.36 -11.99 -32.36
C THR A 303 -9.61 -12.03 -31.04
N ALA A 304 -9.59 -10.92 -30.29
CA ALA A 304 -9.09 -10.92 -28.92
C ALA A 304 -9.88 -11.95 -28.09
N PRO A 305 -9.22 -12.67 -27.16
CA PRO A 305 -9.94 -13.50 -26.18
C PRO A 305 -10.94 -12.63 -25.42
N ASP A 306 -12.08 -13.22 -25.06
CA ASP A 306 -13.08 -12.55 -24.25
C ASP A 306 -12.53 -12.33 -22.83
N ASP A 307 -12.56 -11.09 -22.33
CA ASP A 307 -11.94 -10.70 -21.05
C ASP A 307 -12.83 -11.09 -19.84
N GLU A 308 -14.03 -11.68 -20.07
CA GLU A 308 -15.03 -11.93 -19.02
C GLU A 308 -14.60 -12.97 -17.96
N ASP A 309 -13.68 -13.88 -18.30
CA ASP A 309 -13.22 -14.94 -17.41
C ASP A 309 -11.84 -14.69 -16.77
N ASP A 310 -11.34 -13.48 -16.85
CA ASP A 310 -10.00 -13.18 -16.40
C ASP A 310 -9.84 -13.24 -14.89
N ALA A 311 -8.98 -14.12 -14.47
CA ALA A 311 -8.65 -14.32 -13.07
C ALA A 311 -7.86 -13.15 -12.51
N ASN A 312 -8.48 -12.36 -11.64
CA ASN A 312 -7.82 -11.21 -11.05
C ASN A 312 -6.78 -11.61 -9.98
N SER A 313 -5.74 -10.78 -9.84
CA SER A 313 -4.66 -10.96 -8.87
C SER A 313 -4.96 -10.36 -7.50
N GLN A 314 -6.22 -10.10 -7.16
CA GLN A 314 -6.58 -9.56 -5.86
C GLN A 314 -6.09 -10.46 -4.74
N GLY A 315 -5.43 -9.88 -3.74
CA GLY A 315 -4.82 -10.59 -2.63
C GLY A 315 -3.44 -11.18 -2.92
N MET A 316 -2.94 -11.15 -4.17
CA MET A 316 -1.55 -11.52 -4.46
C MET A 316 -0.58 -10.48 -3.92
N LEU A 317 0.50 -10.94 -3.32
CA LEU A 317 1.42 -10.10 -2.56
C LEU A 317 2.84 -10.66 -2.48
N TYR A 318 3.74 -9.79 -2.03
CA TYR A 318 5.03 -10.16 -1.47
C TYR A 318 5.08 -9.80 0.01
N HIS A 319 5.65 -10.68 0.83
CA HIS A 319 5.92 -10.45 2.25
C HIS A 319 7.42 -10.28 2.45
N LEU A 320 7.87 -9.02 2.50
CA LEU A 320 9.30 -8.67 2.40
C LEU A 320 10.13 -9.05 3.63
N THR A 321 9.49 -9.19 4.78
CA THR A 321 10.16 -9.55 6.04
C THR A 321 10.17 -11.06 6.30
N SER A 322 9.58 -11.83 5.39
CA SER A 322 9.65 -13.29 5.45
C SER A 322 11.04 -13.81 5.05
N ARG A 323 11.27 -15.09 5.30
CA ARG A 323 12.49 -15.78 4.81
C ARG A 323 12.49 -15.93 3.27
N ARG A 324 11.38 -15.63 2.62
CA ARG A 324 11.18 -15.71 1.17
C ARG A 324 10.63 -14.39 0.64
N PRO A 325 11.38 -13.28 0.75
CA PRO A 325 10.87 -11.96 0.42
C PRO A 325 10.45 -11.83 -1.06
N THR A 326 11.01 -12.67 -1.93
CA THR A 326 10.74 -12.67 -3.38
C THR A 326 9.69 -13.68 -3.81
N SER A 327 9.24 -14.56 -2.92
CA SER A 327 8.17 -15.51 -3.23
C SER A 327 6.81 -14.85 -3.16
N MET A 328 6.03 -14.97 -4.24
CA MET A 328 4.64 -14.54 -4.25
C MET A 328 3.79 -15.42 -3.33
N ALA A 329 2.84 -14.77 -2.67
CA ALA A 329 1.81 -15.41 -1.87
C ALA A 329 0.44 -14.81 -2.24
N ARG A 330 -0.63 -15.42 -1.78
CA ARG A 330 -1.96 -14.84 -1.87
C ARG A 330 -2.68 -14.97 -0.53
N THR A 331 -3.44 -13.92 -0.16
CA THR A 331 -4.30 -13.96 1.02
C THR A 331 -5.42 -14.98 0.83
N TYR A 332 -5.87 -15.59 1.93
CA TYR A 332 -7.12 -16.34 1.91
C TYR A 332 -8.30 -15.40 1.66
N VAL A 333 -9.40 -15.96 1.19
CA VAL A 333 -10.64 -15.21 0.95
C VAL A 333 -11.24 -14.82 2.30
N VAL A 334 -11.45 -13.52 2.51
CA VAL A 334 -12.03 -12.95 3.73
C VAL A 334 -13.37 -12.33 3.37
N GLY A 335 -14.43 -12.87 3.92
CA GLY A 335 -15.81 -12.43 3.61
C GLY A 335 -16.33 -12.92 2.27
N SER A 336 -17.40 -12.29 1.82
CA SER A 336 -18.09 -12.61 0.57
C SER A 336 -17.25 -12.18 -0.64
N VAL A 337 -17.34 -12.95 -1.73
CA VAL A 337 -16.69 -12.59 -3.00
C VAL A 337 -17.41 -11.40 -3.64
N GLU A 338 -18.74 -11.46 -3.64
CA GLU A 338 -19.60 -10.40 -4.18
C GLU A 338 -19.82 -9.28 -3.16
N PRO A 339 -20.04 -8.04 -3.60
CA PRO A 339 -20.39 -6.94 -2.71
C PRO A 339 -21.71 -7.18 -1.99
N CYS A 340 -21.75 -6.93 -0.69
CA CYS A 340 -22.98 -7.02 0.13
C CYS A 340 -23.69 -5.67 0.15
N THR A 341 -25.03 -5.69 0.28
CA THR A 341 -25.86 -4.47 0.42
C THR A 341 -25.76 -3.83 1.81
N GLY A 342 -25.06 -4.47 2.74
CA GLY A 342 -24.80 -4.01 4.11
C GLY A 342 -23.46 -4.56 4.60
N TYR A 343 -23.33 -4.74 5.89
CA TYR A 343 -22.17 -5.42 6.46
C TYR A 343 -22.07 -6.84 5.93
N ASP A 344 -20.86 -7.28 5.63
CA ASP A 344 -20.58 -8.64 5.20
C ASP A 344 -20.79 -9.64 6.36
N PRO A 345 -21.82 -10.53 6.30
CA PRO A 345 -22.12 -11.43 7.41
C PRO A 345 -21.00 -12.42 7.69
N LEU A 346 -20.24 -12.83 6.65
CA LEU A 346 -19.12 -13.74 6.84
C LEU A 346 -17.95 -13.07 7.59
N ILE A 347 -17.76 -11.77 7.41
CA ILE A 347 -16.77 -11.03 8.19
C ILE A 347 -17.25 -10.87 9.64
N LEU A 348 -18.53 -10.57 9.85
CA LEU A 348 -19.08 -10.46 11.21
C LEU A 348 -18.96 -11.78 11.97
N ASP A 349 -19.21 -12.91 11.33
CA ASP A 349 -19.01 -14.25 11.90
C ASP A 349 -17.56 -14.49 12.32
N LEU A 350 -16.60 -14.02 11.50
CA LEU A 350 -15.19 -14.08 11.87
C LEU A 350 -14.88 -13.26 13.13
N TYR A 351 -15.48 -12.09 13.29
CA TYR A 351 -15.33 -11.29 14.52
C TYR A 351 -16.00 -11.97 15.72
N GLY A 352 -17.14 -12.61 15.53
CA GLY A 352 -17.95 -13.21 16.58
C GLY A 352 -18.57 -12.19 17.53
N GLU A 353 -19.41 -12.68 18.43
CA GLU A 353 -20.30 -11.89 19.29
C GLU A 353 -19.56 -11.21 20.49
N ALA A 354 -18.40 -11.72 20.89
CA ALA A 354 -17.67 -11.16 22.02
C ALA A 354 -17.34 -9.67 21.83
N PRO A 355 -17.43 -8.84 22.86
CA PRO A 355 -17.03 -7.44 22.76
C PRO A 355 -15.55 -7.30 22.41
N PRO A 356 -15.13 -6.16 21.85
CA PRO A 356 -13.71 -5.92 21.55
C PRO A 356 -12.89 -5.86 22.85
N PRO A 357 -11.65 -6.35 22.83
CA PRO A 357 -10.74 -6.20 23.97
C PRO A 357 -10.44 -4.74 24.28
N GLY A 358 -10.27 -4.42 25.56
CA GLY A 358 -9.81 -3.12 26.04
C GLY A 358 -10.89 -2.06 26.19
N LYS A 359 -10.43 -0.83 26.39
CA LYS A 359 -11.30 0.35 26.54
C LYS A 359 -11.04 1.36 25.42
N PRO A 360 -12.03 2.16 25.04
CA PRO A 360 -11.82 3.24 24.09
C PRO A 360 -10.86 4.29 24.65
N ILE A 361 -10.13 4.95 23.76
CA ILE A 361 -9.36 6.15 24.10
C ILE A 361 -10.36 7.30 24.28
N ASP A 362 -10.22 8.02 25.40
CA ASP A 362 -10.92 9.29 25.59
C ASP A 362 -10.21 10.36 24.74
N LEU A 363 -10.74 10.60 23.54
CA LEU A 363 -10.13 11.52 22.58
C LEU A 363 -10.08 12.95 23.10
N GLU A 364 -11.09 13.39 23.86
CA GLU A 364 -11.16 14.76 24.40
C GLU A 364 -10.01 15.03 25.39
N ALA A 365 -9.58 14.00 26.13
CA ALA A 365 -8.44 14.11 27.03
C ALA A 365 -7.14 14.54 26.34
N TYR A 366 -7.02 14.23 25.03
CA TYR A 366 -5.82 14.48 24.21
C TYR A 366 -5.88 15.75 23.37
N MET A 367 -6.97 16.52 23.48
CA MET A 367 -7.05 17.87 22.88
C MET A 367 -6.11 18.82 23.59
N THR A 368 -5.42 19.68 22.82
CA THR A 368 -4.65 20.79 23.37
C THR A 368 -5.57 21.86 23.98
N ALA A 369 -5.05 22.74 24.83
CA ALA A 369 -5.83 23.84 25.39
C ALA A 369 -6.40 24.77 24.30
N LYS A 370 -5.67 24.96 23.19
CA LYS A 370 -6.12 25.74 22.02
C LYS A 370 -7.27 25.06 21.30
N GLU A 371 -7.19 23.75 21.08
CA GLU A 371 -8.21 22.94 20.42
C GLU A 371 -9.50 22.88 21.26
N ARG A 372 -9.39 22.69 22.59
CA ARG A 372 -10.53 22.73 23.52
C ARG A 372 -11.22 24.10 23.53
N LYS A 373 -10.46 25.21 23.43
CA LYS A 373 -11.01 26.56 23.37
C LYS A 373 -11.75 26.79 22.05
N ALA A 374 -11.20 26.32 20.93
CA ALA A 374 -11.84 26.40 19.61
C ALA A 374 -13.16 25.60 19.59
N ALA A 375 -13.18 24.38 20.12
CA ALA A 375 -14.38 23.54 20.20
C ALA A 375 -15.50 24.17 21.07
N LYS A 376 -15.15 24.88 22.18
CA LYS A 376 -16.12 25.55 23.05
C LYS A 376 -16.60 26.90 22.54
N GLY A 377 -15.85 27.54 21.63
CA GLY A 377 -16.12 28.91 21.18
C GLY A 377 -17.15 29.03 20.05
N GLY A 378 -17.75 27.95 19.56
CA GLY A 378 -18.82 27.99 18.52
C GLY A 378 -18.44 28.73 17.23
N GLY A 379 -17.19 29.10 17.05
CA GLY A 379 -16.71 29.75 15.84
C GLY A 379 -16.30 28.69 14.80
N GLU A 380 -16.55 28.97 13.54
CA GLU A 380 -16.17 28.19 12.33
C GLU A 380 -14.64 27.96 12.16
N GLY A 381 -13.89 27.86 13.25
CA GLY A 381 -12.43 27.79 13.34
C GLY A 381 -11.89 26.53 14.02
N GLY A 382 -12.60 25.41 14.04
CA GLY A 382 -11.99 24.10 14.31
C GLY A 382 -10.88 23.85 13.27
N PRO A 383 -9.85 23.00 13.57
CA PRO A 383 -8.91 22.61 12.55
C PRO A 383 -9.72 22.10 11.37
N ARG A 384 -9.64 22.79 10.24
CA ARG A 384 -10.35 22.38 9.02
C ARG A 384 -9.85 20.97 8.70
N GLU A 385 -10.78 20.02 8.65
CA GLU A 385 -10.51 18.75 8.01
C GLU A 385 -10.03 19.05 6.59
N TYR A 386 -9.01 18.33 6.18
CA TYR A 386 -8.67 18.27 4.78
C TYR A 386 -9.82 17.52 4.10
N GLU A 387 -10.77 18.27 3.54
CA GLU A 387 -11.56 17.75 2.45
C GLU A 387 -10.56 17.62 1.29
N PRO A 388 -10.28 16.39 0.78
CA PRO A 388 -9.58 16.28 -0.48
C PRO A 388 -10.37 17.16 -1.45
N ASP A 389 -9.66 18.10 -2.09
CA ASP A 389 -10.27 18.84 -3.20
C ASP A 389 -11.05 17.83 -4.02
N PRO A 390 -12.33 18.10 -4.37
CA PRO A 390 -13.06 17.26 -5.31
C PRO A 390 -12.10 17.02 -6.47
N GLU A 391 -11.94 15.78 -6.92
CA GLU A 391 -10.98 15.40 -7.99
C GLU A 391 -10.76 16.57 -8.91
N PRO A 392 -9.52 17.10 -9.04
CA PRO A 392 -9.35 18.45 -9.52
C PRO A 392 -10.16 18.59 -10.80
N ASP A 393 -11.22 19.42 -10.75
CA ASP A 393 -11.87 19.93 -11.94
C ASP A 393 -10.74 20.22 -12.91
N GLN A 394 -10.86 19.76 -14.13
CA GLN A 394 -9.79 19.89 -15.15
C GLN A 394 -9.12 21.24 -14.98
N PRO A 395 -7.80 21.30 -14.77
CA PRO A 395 -7.15 22.49 -14.28
C PRO A 395 -7.58 23.69 -15.14
N THR A 396 -8.17 24.70 -14.52
CA THR A 396 -8.62 25.88 -15.24
C THR A 396 -7.41 26.65 -15.79
N PRO A 397 -7.52 27.37 -16.90
CA PRO A 397 -6.41 28.13 -17.48
C PRO A 397 -5.71 29.07 -16.47
N ALA A 398 -6.43 29.52 -15.44
CA ALA A 398 -5.88 30.35 -14.37
C ALA A 398 -4.91 29.60 -13.43
N THR A 399 -5.06 28.30 -13.27
CA THR A 399 -4.24 27.44 -12.38
C THR A 399 -3.14 26.67 -13.14
N MET A 400 -3.26 26.58 -14.47
CA MET A 400 -2.28 25.90 -15.33
C MET A 400 -0.99 26.69 -15.49
N THR A 401 0.12 25.97 -15.57
CA THR A 401 1.40 26.55 -16.05
C THR A 401 1.30 26.89 -17.54
N THR A 402 2.11 27.83 -18.02
CA THR A 402 2.13 28.19 -19.45
C THR A 402 2.37 26.97 -20.34
N ALA A 403 3.22 26.03 -19.94
CA ALA A 403 3.47 24.80 -20.69
C ALA A 403 2.22 23.89 -20.76
N GLN A 404 1.49 23.73 -19.67
CA GLN A 404 0.24 22.98 -19.63
C GLN A 404 -0.86 23.64 -20.49
N ARG A 405 -0.98 24.96 -20.45
CA ARG A 405 -1.92 25.71 -21.30
C ARG A 405 -1.59 25.53 -22.78
N ILE A 406 -0.29 25.59 -23.16
CA ILE A 406 0.16 25.33 -24.53
C ILE A 406 -0.30 23.93 -24.98
N MET A 407 -0.06 22.91 -24.18
CA MET A 407 -0.43 21.53 -24.52
C MET A 407 -1.94 21.33 -24.60
N ALA A 408 -2.73 22.00 -23.76
CA ALA A 408 -4.20 21.92 -23.76
C ALA A 408 -4.83 22.62 -24.98
N LEU A 409 -4.19 23.68 -25.50
CA LEU A 409 -4.68 24.46 -26.64
C LEU A 409 -4.21 23.94 -28.01
N LEU A 410 -3.18 23.09 -28.04
CA LEU A 410 -2.65 22.55 -29.30
C LEU A 410 -3.55 21.43 -29.83
N PRO A 411 -4.21 21.63 -31.00
CA PRO A 411 -4.96 20.55 -31.65
C PRO A 411 -4.03 19.49 -32.23
N PRO A 412 -4.51 18.25 -32.44
CA PRO A 412 -3.69 17.16 -32.97
C PRO A 412 -3.03 17.47 -34.35
N TYR A 413 -3.66 18.30 -35.14
CA TYR A 413 -3.17 18.74 -36.43
C TYR A 413 -2.23 19.96 -36.35
N GLY A 414 -1.99 20.49 -35.17
CA GLY A 414 -1.09 21.60 -34.91
C GLY A 414 -1.68 22.98 -35.17
N MET A 415 -0.97 24.02 -34.74
CA MET A 415 -1.30 25.42 -35.02
C MET A 415 -0.03 26.30 -35.13
N THR A 416 -0.17 27.48 -35.70
CA THR A 416 0.95 28.43 -35.81
C THR A 416 1.26 29.09 -34.48
N GLU A 417 2.50 29.60 -34.30
CA GLU A 417 2.89 30.34 -33.10
C GLU A 417 2.00 31.57 -32.86
N ALA A 418 1.54 32.23 -33.93
CA ALA A 418 0.65 33.39 -33.85
C ALA A 418 -0.75 32.99 -33.36
N ALA A 419 -1.34 31.94 -33.89
CA ALA A 419 -2.63 31.41 -33.47
C ALA A 419 -2.59 30.88 -32.03
N LEU A 420 -1.49 30.24 -31.65
CA LEU A 420 -1.30 29.77 -30.27
C LEU A 420 -1.17 30.94 -29.28
N GLN A 421 -0.51 32.04 -29.66
CA GLN A 421 -0.45 33.24 -28.83
C GLN A 421 -1.86 33.85 -28.63
N GLU A 422 -2.64 33.95 -29.70
CA GLU A 422 -4.02 34.46 -29.67
C GLU A 422 -4.91 33.57 -28.80
N ALA A 423 -4.80 32.25 -28.92
CA ALA A 423 -5.53 31.29 -28.10
C ALA A 423 -5.16 31.41 -26.61
N LEU A 424 -3.88 31.59 -26.28
CA LEU A 424 -3.42 31.80 -24.90
C LEU A 424 -3.90 33.14 -24.31
N ASP A 425 -4.05 34.17 -25.13
CA ASP A 425 -4.57 35.48 -24.68
C ASP A 425 -6.08 35.44 -24.46
N GLY A 426 -6.79 34.50 -25.10
CA GLY A 426 -8.24 34.32 -25.03
C GLY A 426 -8.74 33.26 -24.05
N ASP A 427 -7.87 32.42 -23.48
CA ASP A 427 -8.27 31.27 -22.65
C ASP A 427 -8.66 31.59 -21.20
N GLY A 428 -8.60 32.88 -20.81
CA GLY A 428 -8.94 33.32 -19.43
C GLY A 428 -7.80 33.14 -18.41
N GLY A 429 -6.65 32.65 -18.82
CA GLY A 429 -5.46 32.55 -17.97
C GLY A 429 -4.66 33.85 -17.91
N ARG A 430 -3.49 33.81 -17.28
CA ARG A 430 -2.58 34.98 -17.22
C ARG A 430 -2.01 35.26 -18.61
N THR A 431 -1.94 36.56 -18.99
CA THR A 431 -1.33 37.00 -20.25
C THR A 431 0.09 36.47 -20.41
N VAL A 432 0.36 35.81 -21.53
CA VAL A 432 1.65 35.21 -21.84
C VAL A 432 2.42 36.07 -22.85
N ARG A 433 3.58 36.58 -22.47
CA ARG A 433 4.43 37.35 -23.40
C ARG A 433 5.05 36.42 -24.45
N ARG A 434 5.21 36.88 -25.71
CA ARG A 434 5.81 36.10 -26.81
C ARG A 434 7.16 35.48 -26.43
N GLY A 435 8.00 36.17 -25.67
CA GLY A 435 9.26 35.60 -25.17
C GLY A 435 9.07 34.39 -24.28
N THR A 436 8.09 34.45 -23.35
CA THR A 436 7.73 33.35 -22.47
C THR A 436 7.14 32.17 -23.25
N LEU A 437 6.29 32.44 -24.26
CA LEU A 437 5.77 31.40 -25.17
C LEU A 437 6.92 30.66 -25.86
N ARG A 438 7.86 31.38 -26.46
CA ARG A 438 9.03 30.77 -27.15
C ARG A 438 9.91 29.96 -26.21
N THR A 439 10.13 30.45 -25.00
CA THR A 439 10.90 29.71 -23.99
C THR A 439 10.23 28.39 -23.63
N ASN A 440 8.90 28.40 -23.37
CA ASN A 440 8.16 27.19 -23.06
C ASN A 440 8.08 26.22 -24.25
N LEU A 441 7.89 26.69 -25.47
CA LEU A 441 7.95 25.87 -26.68
C LEU A 441 9.32 25.22 -26.87
N SER A 442 10.39 25.95 -26.58
CA SER A 442 11.75 25.40 -26.62
C SER A 442 11.95 24.29 -25.59
N ALA A 443 11.42 24.47 -24.38
CA ALA A 443 11.44 23.45 -23.32
C ALA A 443 10.64 22.22 -23.72
N LEU A 444 9.40 22.39 -24.18
CA LEU A 444 8.52 21.30 -24.63
C LEU A 444 9.11 20.52 -25.82
N ARG A 445 9.88 21.17 -26.71
CA ARG A 445 10.61 20.48 -27.77
C ARG A 445 11.77 19.64 -27.24
N LYS A 446 12.50 20.15 -26.25
CA LYS A 446 13.57 19.36 -25.60
C LYS A 446 13.00 18.13 -24.88
N GLU A 447 11.78 18.22 -24.38
CA GLU A 447 11.05 17.12 -23.74
C GLU A 447 10.33 16.23 -24.77
N ALA A 448 10.51 16.45 -26.08
CA ALA A 448 9.84 15.75 -27.18
C ALA A 448 8.30 15.79 -27.13
N LYS A 449 7.69 16.75 -26.42
CA LYS A 449 6.22 16.91 -26.31
C LYS A 449 5.59 17.66 -27.49
N VAL A 450 6.36 18.49 -28.19
CA VAL A 450 5.91 19.20 -29.40
C VAL A 450 6.96 19.13 -30.50
N ALA A 451 6.50 19.02 -31.74
CA ALA A 451 7.33 19.07 -32.95
C ALA A 451 6.99 20.28 -33.80
N ARG A 452 7.93 20.70 -34.66
CA ARG A 452 7.72 21.72 -35.69
C ARG A 452 8.19 21.15 -37.04
N PRO A 453 7.25 20.74 -37.87
CA PRO A 453 7.62 20.30 -39.24
C PRO A 453 8.23 21.46 -40.02
N ASP A 454 9.34 21.24 -40.71
CA ASP A 454 10.16 22.26 -41.35
C ASP A 454 9.44 23.05 -42.47
N SER A 455 8.34 22.55 -43.03
CA SER A 455 7.67 23.13 -44.19
C SER A 455 6.39 23.95 -43.88
N THR A 456 5.74 23.73 -42.75
CA THR A 456 4.42 24.34 -42.50
C THR A 456 4.42 25.44 -41.43
N GLY A 457 5.47 25.55 -40.62
CA GLY A 457 5.53 26.46 -39.47
C GLY A 457 4.55 26.14 -38.33
N LEU A 458 3.84 25.01 -38.41
CA LEU A 458 2.92 24.54 -37.39
C LEU A 458 3.66 23.94 -36.19
N ILE A 459 3.11 24.11 -35.02
CA ILE A 459 3.54 23.44 -33.77
C ILE A 459 2.56 22.28 -33.57
N ILE A 460 3.04 21.05 -33.52
CA ILE A 460 2.21 19.85 -33.41
C ILE A 460 2.53 19.15 -32.09
N PRO A 461 1.53 18.76 -31.30
CA PRO A 461 1.76 17.92 -30.13
C PRO A 461 2.27 16.53 -30.56
N VAL A 462 3.26 16.01 -29.87
CA VAL A 462 3.73 14.62 -30.05
C VAL A 462 2.87 13.76 -29.12
N PRO A 463 2.19 12.72 -29.65
CA PRO A 463 1.48 11.78 -28.80
C PRO A 463 2.42 11.21 -27.74
N ALA A 464 1.97 11.13 -26.48
CA ALA A 464 2.70 10.34 -25.50
C ALA A 464 2.67 8.89 -25.98
N ASP A 465 3.85 8.28 -26.13
CA ASP A 465 3.94 6.85 -26.34
C ASP A 465 3.26 6.15 -25.17
N ASP A 466 2.15 5.43 -25.44
CA ASP A 466 1.37 4.65 -24.47
C ASP A 466 2.18 3.46 -23.91
#